data_2137bf6adf1a8ffc238b45e63d70e91d
#
_entry.id   2137bf6adf1a8ffc238b45e63d70e91d
#
_cell.length_a   1.000
_cell.length_b   1.000
_cell.length_c   1.000
_cell.angle_alpha   90.00
_cell.angle_beta   90.00
_cell.angle_gamma   90.00
#
_symmetry.space_group_name_H-M   'P 1'
#
loop_
_entity.id
_entity.type
_entity.pdbx_description
1 polymer ?
#
loop_
_entity_poly.entity_id
_entity_poly.type
_entity_poly.pdbx_seq_one_letter_code
_entity_poly.pdbx_strand_id
1 'polypeptide(L)'
;MWPKSFWYKIYEPFIRKAAGFGSASIKHDKEKYEHKYEYCDLLIAGSGPSGLASAYAAAKNGARVILAEDKPRYGGSLLTSDVSIGNQSGKDWADNIITELKGMENVIVKNRSQIFGYYDHNMLVMSERITDHLPKSDKHTPKQRMWYIRAKQVVISSGSIERPIVFGNNDTPGVVLASAAKEYMKVYGVLVGKKPVIFTNNDSAYETAIEFKKNNINPVVLDSRKNPQSEIIKEALSLGIEIKFSHVVVAAKGYKKVKSCDIAMISDNKENLIDISNIKCDCICVSGFWTPTIHLASQSGSKTKFI
;
A
#
# COMPACT_ATOMS: atom_id res chain seq x y z
N MET A 1 26.24 29.83 -4.23
CA MET A 1 27.02 29.71 -5.48
C MET A 1 27.22 31.08 -6.10
N TRP A 2 28.46 31.42 -6.42
CA TRP A 2 28.82 32.72 -6.99
C TRP A 2 29.74 32.51 -8.20
N PRO A 3 29.63 33.26 -9.33
CA PRO A 3 28.66 34.33 -9.55
C PRO A 3 27.26 33.86 -9.87
N LYS A 4 26.22 34.62 -9.45
CA LYS A 4 24.79 34.29 -9.63
C LYS A 4 24.38 34.10 -11.08
N SER A 5 25.07 34.81 -12.03
CA SER A 5 24.79 34.69 -13.48
C SER A 5 25.07 33.31 -14.06
N PHE A 6 25.85 32.48 -13.36
CA PHE A 6 26.18 31.12 -13.79
C PHE A 6 25.15 30.08 -13.32
N TRP A 7 24.11 30.49 -12.53
CA TRP A 7 23.15 29.57 -11.97
C TRP A 7 22.49 28.71 -13.06
N TYR A 8 21.80 29.32 -14.00
CA TYR A 8 21.06 28.60 -15.04
C TYR A 8 21.93 27.98 -16.14
N LYS A 9 23.14 28.52 -16.35
CA LYS A 9 24.02 28.06 -17.43
C LYS A 9 24.96 26.93 -17.02
N ILE A 10 25.34 26.88 -15.76
CA ILE A 10 26.37 25.94 -15.27
C ILE A 10 25.87 25.13 -14.08
N TYR A 11 25.47 25.79 -12.99
CA TYR A 11 25.20 25.10 -11.73
C TYR A 11 23.92 24.25 -11.78
N GLU A 12 22.83 24.80 -12.27
CA GLU A 12 21.54 24.08 -12.35
C GLU A 12 21.62 22.85 -13.27
N PRO A 13 22.16 22.93 -14.50
CA PRO A 13 22.32 21.75 -15.36
C PRO A 13 23.21 20.67 -14.73
N PHE A 14 24.27 21.07 -14.05
CA PHE A 14 25.15 20.11 -13.36
C PHE A 14 24.44 19.43 -12.19
N ILE A 15 23.77 20.21 -11.34
CA ILE A 15 23.02 19.70 -10.18
C ILE A 15 21.87 18.81 -10.66
N ARG A 16 21.12 19.23 -11.68
CA ARG A 16 20.04 18.46 -12.28
C ARG A 16 20.54 17.10 -12.78
N LYS A 17 21.66 17.08 -13.49
CA LYS A 17 22.28 15.85 -14.00
C LYS A 17 22.76 14.96 -12.85
N ALA A 18 23.42 15.53 -11.85
CA ALA A 18 23.91 14.81 -10.68
C ALA A 18 22.75 14.22 -9.83
N ALA A 19 21.64 14.94 -9.73
CA ALA A 19 20.44 14.50 -9.03
C ALA A 19 19.57 13.51 -9.86
N GLY A 20 19.94 13.20 -11.11
CA GLY A 20 19.20 12.25 -11.95
C GLY A 20 17.85 12.74 -12.48
N PHE A 21 17.55 14.05 -12.40
CA PHE A 21 16.26 14.59 -12.85
C PHE A 21 16.08 14.61 -14.38
N GLY A 22 17.14 14.41 -15.14
CA GLY A 22 17.07 14.40 -16.60
C GLY A 22 16.60 15.75 -17.19
N SER A 23 16.06 15.71 -18.40
CA SER A 23 15.46 16.85 -19.08
C SER A 23 14.00 16.59 -19.41
N ALA A 24 13.15 17.58 -19.27
CA ALA A 24 11.77 17.50 -19.74
C ALA A 24 11.73 17.22 -21.25
N SER A 25 10.87 16.33 -21.70
CA SER A 25 10.69 16.08 -23.13
C SER A 25 10.01 17.27 -23.76
N ILE A 26 10.62 17.79 -24.84
CA ILE A 26 10.00 18.82 -25.71
C ILE A 26 9.26 18.21 -26.90
N LYS A 27 9.23 16.88 -26.99
CA LYS A 27 8.50 16.19 -28.06
C LYS A 27 7.01 16.22 -27.76
N HIS A 28 6.22 16.43 -28.81
CA HIS A 28 4.77 16.34 -28.71
C HIS A 28 4.36 14.96 -28.21
N ASP A 29 3.45 14.92 -27.23
CA ASP A 29 2.83 13.68 -26.78
C ASP A 29 1.86 13.17 -27.85
N LYS A 30 2.11 11.96 -28.36
CA LYS A 30 1.30 11.32 -29.41
C LYS A 30 0.21 10.41 -28.84
N GLU A 31 0.16 10.28 -27.51
CA GLU A 31 -0.79 9.43 -26.83
C GLU A 31 -2.22 10.04 -26.88
N LYS A 32 -3.21 9.19 -26.77
CA LYS A 32 -4.61 9.60 -26.72
C LYS A 32 -5.12 9.56 -25.30
N TYR A 33 -5.89 10.57 -24.95
CA TYR A 33 -6.57 10.71 -23.67
C TYR A 33 -8.04 10.99 -23.93
N GLU A 34 -8.91 10.42 -23.10
CA GLU A 34 -10.35 10.59 -23.23
C GLU A 34 -10.95 11.19 -21.96
N HIS A 35 -12.10 11.85 -22.14
CA HIS A 35 -12.95 12.32 -21.06
C HIS A 35 -14.30 11.60 -21.16
N LYS A 36 -14.80 11.11 -20.04
CA LYS A 36 -16.11 10.45 -19.95
C LYS A 36 -16.92 11.05 -18.81
N TYR A 37 -18.19 11.32 -19.07
CA TYR A 37 -19.16 11.76 -18.08
C TYR A 37 -20.08 10.62 -17.76
N GLU A 38 -20.34 10.38 -16.47
CA GLU A 38 -21.15 9.27 -16.03
C GLU A 38 -22.00 9.66 -14.82
N TYR A 39 -23.07 8.91 -14.61
CA TYR A 39 -23.96 9.06 -13.47
C TYR A 39 -24.22 7.70 -12.81
N CYS A 40 -24.25 7.67 -11.47
CA CYS A 40 -24.60 6.48 -10.71
C CYS A 40 -25.41 6.80 -9.44
N ASP A 41 -26.10 5.79 -8.91
CA ASP A 41 -26.76 5.91 -7.62
C ASP A 41 -25.73 5.77 -6.48
N LEU A 42 -24.75 4.87 -6.67
CA LEU A 42 -23.67 4.66 -5.70
C LEU A 42 -22.30 4.56 -6.38
N LEU A 43 -21.37 5.42 -5.97
CA LEU A 43 -19.95 5.30 -6.31
C LEU A 43 -19.18 4.75 -5.12
N ILE A 44 -18.34 3.74 -5.37
CA ILE A 44 -17.53 3.09 -4.33
C ILE A 44 -16.06 3.24 -4.67
N ALA A 45 -15.31 3.85 -3.76
CA ALA A 45 -13.87 4.04 -3.86
C ALA A 45 -13.13 2.96 -3.06
N GLY A 46 -12.58 1.98 -3.75
CA GLY A 46 -11.86 0.84 -3.19
C GLY A 46 -12.67 -0.46 -3.19
N SER A 47 -12.03 -1.54 -3.62
CA SER A 47 -12.62 -2.88 -3.74
C SER A 47 -12.14 -3.84 -2.64
N GLY A 48 -11.80 -3.32 -1.47
CA GLY A 48 -11.58 -4.13 -0.28
C GLY A 48 -12.87 -4.81 0.20
N PRO A 49 -12.85 -5.58 1.30
CA PRO A 49 -14.01 -6.33 1.76
C PRO A 49 -15.27 -5.47 1.95
N SER A 50 -15.13 -4.29 2.53
CA SER A 50 -16.25 -3.36 2.75
C SER A 50 -16.79 -2.77 1.43
N GLY A 51 -15.90 -2.44 0.48
CA GLY A 51 -16.30 -1.94 -0.83
C GLY A 51 -17.03 -2.98 -1.65
N LEU A 52 -16.54 -4.22 -1.67
CA LEU A 52 -17.16 -5.34 -2.36
C LEU A 52 -18.55 -5.68 -1.77
N ALA A 53 -18.66 -5.74 -0.44
CA ALA A 53 -19.93 -6.00 0.23
C ALA A 53 -20.95 -4.89 -0.06
N SER A 54 -20.53 -3.62 -0.03
CA SER A 54 -21.38 -2.47 -0.33
C SER A 54 -21.86 -2.49 -1.79
N ALA A 55 -20.93 -2.78 -2.74
CA ALA A 55 -21.25 -2.87 -4.16
C ALA A 55 -22.28 -3.96 -4.42
N TYR A 56 -22.06 -5.13 -3.84
CA TYR A 56 -22.92 -6.28 -4.02
C TYR A 56 -24.33 -6.03 -3.47
N ALA A 57 -24.42 -5.52 -2.24
CA ALA A 57 -25.70 -5.22 -1.61
C ALA A 57 -26.50 -4.17 -2.40
N ALA A 58 -25.86 -3.09 -2.85
CA ALA A 58 -26.51 -2.04 -3.61
C ALA A 58 -26.97 -2.54 -5.00
N ALA A 59 -26.10 -3.27 -5.70
CA ALA A 59 -26.39 -3.77 -7.03
C ALA A 59 -27.54 -4.77 -7.05
N LYS A 60 -27.60 -5.68 -6.06
CA LYS A 60 -28.71 -6.64 -5.88
C LYS A 60 -30.06 -5.95 -5.64
N ASN A 61 -30.05 -4.75 -5.09
CA ASN A 61 -31.25 -3.94 -4.88
C ASN A 61 -31.54 -2.97 -6.04
N GLY A 62 -30.91 -3.17 -7.21
CA GLY A 62 -31.21 -2.44 -8.44
C GLY A 62 -30.54 -1.07 -8.57
N ALA A 63 -29.66 -0.66 -7.65
CA ALA A 63 -28.92 0.58 -7.76
C ALA A 63 -27.90 0.50 -8.91
N ARG A 64 -27.70 1.63 -9.63
CA ARG A 64 -26.58 1.76 -10.57
C ARG A 64 -25.31 2.01 -9.79
N VAL A 65 -24.38 1.07 -9.85
CA VAL A 65 -23.14 1.07 -9.05
C VAL A 65 -21.93 1.25 -9.94
N ILE A 66 -21.01 2.13 -9.51
CA ILE A 66 -19.65 2.20 -10.04
C ILE A 66 -18.70 1.80 -8.91
N LEU A 67 -17.92 0.73 -9.13
CA LEU A 67 -16.87 0.29 -8.23
C LEU A 67 -15.51 0.58 -8.86
N ALA A 68 -14.72 1.43 -8.21
CA ALA A 68 -13.38 1.80 -8.64
C ALA A 68 -12.30 1.25 -7.72
N GLU A 69 -11.25 0.67 -8.31
CA GLU A 69 -10.07 0.14 -7.63
C GLU A 69 -8.80 0.69 -8.27
N ASP A 70 -7.89 1.25 -7.48
CA ASP A 70 -6.63 1.82 -8.00
C ASP A 70 -5.59 0.75 -8.38
N LYS A 71 -5.65 -0.41 -7.74
CA LYS A 71 -4.77 -1.55 -8.02
C LYS A 71 -5.24 -2.36 -9.23
N PRO A 72 -4.36 -3.22 -9.81
CA PRO A 72 -4.74 -4.10 -10.91
C PRO A 72 -5.67 -5.24 -10.48
N ARG A 73 -5.70 -5.61 -9.20
CA ARG A 73 -6.50 -6.71 -8.65
C ARG A 73 -7.50 -6.17 -7.64
N TYR A 74 -8.68 -6.79 -7.61
CA TYR A 74 -9.72 -6.51 -6.63
C TYR A 74 -9.52 -7.35 -5.37
N GLY A 75 -10.09 -6.91 -4.25
CA GLY A 75 -10.10 -7.65 -2.99
C GLY A 75 -9.37 -6.94 -1.84
N GLY A 76 -8.51 -5.95 -2.13
CA GLY A 76 -7.79 -5.20 -1.09
C GLY A 76 -7.01 -6.12 -0.15
N SER A 77 -7.23 -5.99 1.16
CA SER A 77 -6.56 -6.80 2.19
C SER A 77 -6.87 -8.30 2.11
N LEU A 78 -7.97 -8.71 1.49
CA LEU A 78 -8.30 -10.13 1.31
C LEU A 78 -7.30 -10.88 0.43
N LEU A 79 -6.57 -10.16 -0.44
CA LEU A 79 -5.53 -10.76 -1.29
C LEU A 79 -4.32 -11.26 -0.49
N THR A 80 -4.11 -10.74 0.71
CA THR A 80 -2.95 -11.05 1.54
C THR A 80 -3.28 -11.64 2.89
N SER A 81 -4.55 -11.62 3.33
CA SER A 81 -5.00 -12.24 4.57
C SER A 81 -5.32 -13.72 4.40
N ASP A 82 -5.27 -14.47 5.51
CA ASP A 82 -5.72 -15.87 5.58
C ASP A 82 -7.16 -15.98 6.13
N VAL A 83 -7.89 -14.86 6.11
CA VAL A 83 -9.28 -14.78 6.56
C VAL A 83 -10.17 -15.65 5.67
N SER A 84 -11.08 -16.38 6.28
CA SER A 84 -12.17 -17.09 5.59
C SER A 84 -13.48 -16.32 5.74
N ILE A 85 -14.27 -16.27 4.67
CA ILE A 85 -15.61 -15.69 4.65
C ILE A 85 -16.60 -16.80 4.26
N GLY A 86 -17.43 -17.21 5.21
CA GLY A 86 -18.21 -18.44 5.05
C GLY A 86 -17.28 -19.66 4.92
N ASN A 87 -17.48 -20.45 3.88
CA ASN A 87 -16.71 -21.67 3.61
C ASN A 87 -15.61 -21.50 2.56
N GLN A 88 -15.18 -20.27 2.26
CA GLN A 88 -14.19 -19.99 1.23
C GLN A 88 -13.12 -19.01 1.72
N SER A 89 -11.95 -19.01 1.07
CA SER A 89 -10.92 -18.01 1.39
C SER A 89 -11.43 -16.60 1.08
N GLY A 90 -10.91 -15.60 1.79
CA GLY A 90 -11.26 -14.20 1.51
C GLY A 90 -10.98 -13.79 0.06
N LYS A 91 -9.91 -14.33 -0.53
CA LYS A 91 -9.56 -14.11 -1.94
C LYS A 91 -10.64 -14.71 -2.88
N ASP A 92 -11.03 -15.97 -2.68
CA ASP A 92 -12.02 -16.63 -3.53
C ASP A 92 -13.38 -15.95 -3.40
N TRP A 93 -13.73 -15.49 -2.18
CA TRP A 93 -14.93 -14.69 -1.97
C TRP A 93 -14.89 -13.40 -2.79
N ALA A 94 -13.76 -12.67 -2.79
CA ALA A 94 -13.62 -11.44 -3.56
C ALA A 94 -13.72 -11.71 -5.07
N ASP A 95 -13.07 -12.75 -5.58
CA ASP A 95 -13.11 -13.13 -6.99
C ASP A 95 -14.52 -13.52 -7.43
N ASN A 96 -15.28 -14.23 -6.59
CA ASN A 96 -16.68 -14.60 -6.84
C ASN A 96 -17.57 -13.36 -6.89
N ILE A 97 -17.49 -12.48 -5.90
CA ILE A 97 -18.27 -11.23 -5.86
C ILE A 97 -17.98 -10.35 -7.09
N ILE A 98 -16.73 -10.21 -7.48
CA ILE A 98 -16.35 -9.43 -8.68
C ILE A 98 -16.94 -10.07 -9.95
N THR A 99 -16.94 -11.40 -10.04
CA THR A 99 -17.51 -12.12 -11.18
C THR A 99 -19.01 -11.87 -11.27
N GLU A 100 -19.73 -11.96 -10.15
CA GLU A 100 -21.17 -11.65 -10.11
C GLU A 100 -21.43 -10.18 -10.48
N LEU A 101 -20.69 -9.22 -9.88
CA LEU A 101 -20.87 -7.80 -10.15
C LEU A 101 -20.63 -7.45 -11.63
N LYS A 102 -19.64 -8.05 -12.27
CA LYS A 102 -19.37 -7.85 -13.71
C LYS A 102 -20.46 -8.42 -14.62
N GLY A 103 -21.21 -9.39 -14.13
CA GLY A 103 -22.37 -9.96 -14.84
C GLY A 103 -23.67 -9.13 -14.72
N MET A 104 -23.69 -8.09 -13.88
CA MET A 104 -24.88 -7.26 -13.66
C MET A 104 -24.87 -6.04 -14.60
N GLU A 105 -25.97 -5.80 -15.32
CA GLU A 105 -26.08 -4.67 -16.26
C GLU A 105 -26.07 -3.29 -15.59
N ASN A 106 -26.46 -3.20 -14.32
CA ASN A 106 -26.49 -1.99 -13.52
C ASN A 106 -25.15 -1.69 -12.81
N VAL A 107 -24.06 -2.42 -13.13
CA VAL A 107 -22.78 -2.27 -12.44
C VAL A 107 -21.62 -2.00 -13.41
N ILE A 108 -20.82 -1.00 -13.10
CA ILE A 108 -19.54 -0.73 -13.77
C ILE A 108 -18.41 -1.03 -12.78
N VAL A 109 -17.57 -2.01 -13.09
CA VAL A 109 -16.40 -2.39 -12.27
C VAL A 109 -15.12 -1.98 -13.00
N LYS A 110 -14.29 -1.16 -12.37
CA LYS A 110 -13.05 -0.65 -12.93
C LYS A 110 -11.87 -0.87 -11.98
N ASN A 111 -10.84 -1.56 -12.46
CA ASN A 111 -9.53 -1.60 -11.80
C ASN A 111 -8.57 -0.58 -12.44
N ARG A 112 -7.39 -0.39 -11.88
CA ARG A 112 -6.42 0.62 -12.32
C ARG A 112 -7.06 2.01 -12.44
N SER A 113 -8.04 2.29 -11.59
CA SER A 113 -8.94 3.43 -11.65
C SER A 113 -8.96 4.13 -10.32
N GLN A 114 -8.21 5.22 -10.22
CA GLN A 114 -8.05 5.99 -8.99
C GLN A 114 -9.04 7.16 -8.94
N ILE A 115 -9.89 7.18 -7.91
CA ILE A 115 -10.68 8.37 -7.58
C ILE A 115 -9.77 9.32 -6.80
N PHE A 116 -9.52 10.50 -7.32
CA PHE A 116 -8.58 11.46 -6.73
C PHE A 116 -9.19 12.83 -6.40
N GLY A 117 -10.41 13.09 -6.86
CA GLY A 117 -11.13 14.33 -6.60
C GLY A 117 -12.55 14.09 -6.14
N TYR A 118 -12.97 14.80 -5.09
CA TYR A 118 -14.34 14.82 -4.57
C TYR A 118 -14.78 16.27 -4.43
N TYR A 119 -15.70 16.70 -5.28
CA TYR A 119 -16.14 18.08 -5.44
C TYR A 119 -17.60 18.26 -5.02
N ASP A 120 -18.08 19.49 -5.06
CA ASP A 120 -19.44 19.83 -4.69
C ASP A 120 -20.51 19.01 -5.42
N HIS A 121 -21.64 18.80 -4.74
CA HIS A 121 -22.78 18.03 -5.26
C HIS A 121 -22.44 16.61 -5.66
N ASN A 122 -21.56 15.94 -4.90
CA ASN A 122 -21.11 14.56 -5.16
C ASN A 122 -20.59 14.36 -6.59
N MET A 123 -19.84 15.30 -7.10
CA MET A 123 -19.07 15.12 -8.31
C MET A 123 -17.69 14.58 -7.96
N LEU A 124 -17.36 13.41 -8.50
CA LEU A 124 -16.04 12.80 -8.31
C LEU A 124 -15.31 12.69 -9.65
N VAL A 125 -13.98 12.77 -9.56
CA VAL A 125 -13.10 12.59 -10.71
C VAL A 125 -12.24 11.37 -10.51
N MET A 126 -12.21 10.51 -11.53
CA MET A 126 -11.48 9.25 -11.54
C MET A 126 -10.57 9.17 -12.76
N SER A 127 -9.33 8.78 -12.56
CA SER A 127 -8.37 8.47 -13.64
C SER A 127 -8.31 6.96 -13.85
N GLU A 128 -8.74 6.48 -15.03
CA GLU A 128 -8.63 5.08 -15.45
C GLU A 128 -7.37 4.92 -16.32
N ARG A 129 -6.46 4.04 -15.93
CA ARG A 129 -5.28 3.66 -16.72
C ARG A 129 -5.64 2.49 -17.63
N ILE A 130 -5.79 2.76 -18.94
CA ILE A 130 -6.30 1.77 -19.90
C ILE A 130 -5.15 0.98 -20.52
N THR A 131 -4.15 1.68 -21.06
CA THR A 131 -3.03 1.03 -21.76
C THR A 131 -1.66 1.46 -21.28
N ASP A 132 -1.56 2.40 -20.34
CA ASP A 132 -0.29 2.92 -19.83
C ASP A 132 0.60 1.86 -19.15
N HIS A 133 0.02 0.74 -18.74
CA HIS A 133 0.68 -0.40 -18.12
C HIS A 133 1.09 -1.50 -19.14
N LEU A 134 0.74 -1.33 -20.40
CA LEU A 134 1.03 -2.30 -21.45
C LEU A 134 2.33 -1.92 -22.18
N PRO A 135 3.21 -2.88 -22.49
CA PRO A 135 4.45 -2.61 -23.22
C PRO A 135 4.20 -2.15 -24.66
N LYS A 136 3.08 -2.54 -25.25
CA LYS A 136 2.59 -2.08 -26.56
C LYS A 136 1.08 -1.95 -26.49
N SER A 137 0.56 -0.86 -27.03
CA SER A 137 -0.88 -0.62 -27.16
C SER A 137 -1.21 -0.29 -28.62
N ASP A 138 -2.47 -0.51 -28.99
CA ASP A 138 -2.99 0.00 -30.24
C ASP A 138 -3.02 1.55 -30.21
N LYS A 139 -2.62 2.18 -31.32
CA LYS A 139 -2.56 3.64 -31.46
C LYS A 139 -3.95 4.31 -31.36
N HIS A 140 -5.02 3.56 -31.51
CA HIS A 140 -6.39 4.07 -31.44
C HIS A 140 -6.98 3.96 -30.03
N THR A 141 -6.45 3.09 -29.18
CA THR A 141 -6.90 2.93 -27.79
C THR A 141 -6.31 4.01 -26.90
N PRO A 142 -7.13 4.69 -26.07
CA PRO A 142 -6.63 5.70 -25.15
C PRO A 142 -5.63 5.14 -24.14
N LYS A 143 -4.65 5.95 -23.78
CA LYS A 143 -3.70 5.61 -22.72
C LYS A 143 -4.36 5.68 -21.36
N GLN A 144 -5.09 6.76 -21.13
CA GLN A 144 -5.84 7.02 -19.91
C GLN A 144 -7.18 7.66 -20.25
N ARG A 145 -8.14 7.50 -19.33
CA ARG A 145 -9.46 8.14 -19.41
C ARG A 145 -9.77 8.85 -18.10
N MET A 146 -10.17 10.09 -18.20
CA MET A 146 -10.69 10.90 -17.10
C MET A 146 -12.20 10.75 -17.04
N TRP A 147 -12.71 10.28 -15.92
CA TRP A 147 -14.13 10.14 -15.66
C TRP A 147 -14.61 11.26 -14.74
N TYR A 148 -15.70 11.92 -15.12
CA TYR A 148 -16.44 12.87 -14.31
C TYR A 148 -17.74 12.20 -13.89
N ILE A 149 -17.84 11.80 -12.62
CA ILE A 149 -18.93 10.96 -12.14
C ILE A 149 -19.79 11.77 -11.18
N ARG A 150 -21.08 11.88 -11.49
CA ARG A 150 -22.07 12.43 -10.56
C ARG A 150 -22.75 11.28 -9.84
N ALA A 151 -22.52 11.16 -8.52
CA ALA A 151 -23.10 10.09 -7.72
C ALA A 151 -24.19 10.63 -6.79
N LYS A 152 -25.27 9.86 -6.56
CA LYS A 152 -26.23 10.21 -5.49
C LYS A 152 -25.61 9.99 -4.13
N GLN A 153 -24.90 8.89 -3.96
CA GLN A 153 -24.19 8.54 -2.72
C GLN A 153 -22.79 8.03 -3.03
N VAL A 154 -21.89 8.16 -2.05
CA VAL A 154 -20.50 7.73 -2.16
C VAL A 154 -20.13 6.89 -0.94
N VAL A 155 -19.51 5.73 -1.20
CA VAL A 155 -18.87 4.91 -0.18
C VAL A 155 -17.36 5.00 -0.34
N ILE A 156 -16.68 5.48 0.68
CA ILE A 156 -15.22 5.57 0.72
C ILE A 156 -14.69 4.35 1.47
N SER A 157 -14.15 3.38 0.71
CA SER A 157 -13.57 2.13 1.21
C SER A 157 -12.07 2.05 0.93
N SER A 158 -11.39 3.20 1.00
CA SER A 158 -9.98 3.38 0.61
C SER A 158 -8.97 2.76 1.58
N GLY A 159 -9.44 2.16 2.69
CA GLY A 159 -8.61 1.43 3.64
C GLY A 159 -7.62 2.30 4.40
N SER A 160 -6.44 1.77 4.65
CA SER A 160 -5.38 2.41 5.41
C SER A 160 -4.01 2.13 4.81
N ILE A 161 -3.04 2.97 5.13
CA ILE A 161 -1.64 2.88 4.71
C ILE A 161 -0.79 2.56 5.94
N GLU A 162 0.05 1.54 5.83
CA GLU A 162 1.01 1.18 6.88
C GLU A 162 2.06 2.29 7.02
N ARG A 163 2.39 2.64 8.25
CA ARG A 163 3.40 3.66 8.57
C ARG A 163 4.75 3.03 8.85
N PRO A 164 5.85 3.60 8.34
CA PRO A 164 7.19 3.19 8.75
C PRO A 164 7.49 3.67 10.17
N ILE A 165 8.44 2.98 10.84
CA ILE A 165 9.11 3.48 12.05
C ILE A 165 10.44 4.08 11.59
N VAL A 166 10.80 5.24 12.12
CA VAL A 166 12.03 5.96 11.77
C VAL A 166 13.21 5.42 12.58
N PHE A 167 14.33 5.16 11.91
CA PHE A 167 15.62 4.78 12.51
C PHE A 167 16.77 5.21 11.57
N GLY A 168 18.00 5.10 12.03
CA GLY A 168 19.15 5.51 11.25
C GLY A 168 19.28 4.75 9.93
N ASN A 169 19.49 5.45 8.82
CA ASN A 169 19.65 4.90 7.45
C ASN A 169 18.45 4.05 6.98
N ASN A 170 17.24 4.39 7.37
CA ASN A 170 16.03 3.68 6.96
C ASN A 170 15.69 3.84 5.47
N ASP A 171 16.41 4.69 4.75
CA ASP A 171 16.37 4.87 3.30
C ASP A 171 17.26 3.88 2.53
N THR A 172 18.02 3.02 3.22
CA THR A 172 18.86 2.01 2.58
C THR A 172 18.00 0.99 1.82
N PRO A 173 18.28 0.70 0.53
CA PRO A 173 17.57 -0.32 -0.23
C PRO A 173 17.56 -1.68 0.48
N GLY A 174 16.36 -2.25 0.67
CA GLY A 174 16.12 -3.44 1.49
C GLY A 174 15.35 -3.15 2.77
N VAL A 175 15.12 -1.85 3.09
CA VAL A 175 14.11 -1.45 4.08
C VAL A 175 12.78 -1.29 3.35
N VAL A 176 11.74 -2.03 3.80
CA VAL A 176 10.41 -2.08 3.17
C VAL A 176 9.34 -2.12 4.25
N LEU A 177 8.10 -1.80 3.91
CA LEU A 177 6.97 -2.01 4.81
C LEU A 177 6.67 -3.51 4.97
N ALA A 178 6.24 -3.93 6.14
CA ALA A 178 5.92 -5.34 6.42
C ALA A 178 4.75 -5.83 5.55
N SER A 179 3.72 -5.01 5.37
CA SER A 179 2.59 -5.33 4.48
C SER A 179 3.02 -5.46 3.02
N ALA A 180 3.96 -4.63 2.55
CA ALA A 180 4.49 -4.72 1.20
C ALA A 180 5.26 -6.04 1.00
N ALA A 181 6.10 -6.44 1.98
CA ALA A 181 6.80 -7.72 1.93
C ALA A 181 5.81 -8.89 1.84
N LYS A 182 4.72 -8.88 2.63
CA LYS A 182 3.66 -9.89 2.58
C LYS A 182 2.94 -9.88 1.23
N GLU A 183 2.63 -8.71 0.67
CA GLU A 183 2.00 -8.59 -0.65
C GLU A 183 2.93 -9.15 -1.75
N TYR A 184 4.23 -8.86 -1.72
CA TYR A 184 5.19 -9.45 -2.66
C TYR A 184 5.19 -10.97 -2.60
N MET A 185 5.16 -11.56 -1.42
CA MET A 185 5.14 -13.03 -1.27
C MET A 185 3.81 -13.63 -1.75
N LYS A 186 2.67 -13.14 -1.23
CA LYS A 186 1.36 -13.77 -1.47
C LYS A 186 0.78 -13.49 -2.86
N VAL A 187 0.98 -12.30 -3.39
CA VAL A 187 0.36 -11.86 -4.64
C VAL A 187 1.28 -12.07 -5.84
N TYR A 188 2.59 -11.88 -5.65
CA TYR A 188 3.57 -11.90 -6.74
C TYR A 188 4.56 -13.07 -6.66
N GLY A 189 4.57 -13.86 -5.59
CA GLY A 189 5.50 -14.99 -5.42
C GLY A 189 6.96 -14.56 -5.30
N VAL A 190 7.24 -13.36 -4.78
CA VAL A 190 8.58 -12.78 -4.69
C VAL A 190 9.00 -12.60 -3.24
N LEU A 191 10.16 -13.12 -2.87
CA LEU A 191 10.80 -12.86 -1.57
C LEU A 191 11.60 -11.56 -1.63
N VAL A 192 11.36 -10.66 -0.68
CA VAL A 192 12.11 -9.39 -0.55
C VAL A 192 13.51 -9.59 0.05
N GLY A 193 13.74 -10.73 0.72
CA GLY A 193 15.02 -11.14 1.30
C GLY A 193 14.96 -12.56 1.86
N LYS A 194 16.13 -13.09 2.22
CA LYS A 194 16.29 -14.45 2.79
C LYS A 194 16.63 -14.44 4.29
N LYS A 195 16.98 -13.28 4.84
CA LYS A 195 17.29 -13.06 6.25
C LYS A 195 16.54 -11.82 6.76
N PRO A 196 15.19 -11.88 6.84
CA PRO A 196 14.39 -10.73 7.22
C PRO A 196 14.49 -10.45 8.73
N VAL A 197 14.61 -9.17 9.05
CA VAL A 197 14.32 -8.60 10.36
C VAL A 197 13.00 -7.85 10.25
N ILE A 198 12.05 -8.12 11.13
CA ILE A 198 10.75 -7.43 11.17
C ILE A 198 10.75 -6.53 12.39
N PHE A 199 10.59 -5.23 12.17
CA PHE A 199 10.56 -4.23 13.22
C PHE A 199 9.15 -3.65 13.37
N THR A 200 8.56 -3.79 14.55
CA THR A 200 7.15 -3.44 14.76
C THR A 200 6.85 -2.88 16.16
N ASN A 201 5.70 -2.22 16.28
CA ASN A 201 5.04 -1.83 17.52
C ASN A 201 3.57 -2.29 17.56
N ASN A 202 3.17 -3.19 16.66
CA ASN A 202 1.77 -3.64 16.53
C ASN A 202 1.69 -5.10 16.03
N ASP A 203 0.50 -5.67 16.08
CA ASP A 203 0.29 -7.10 15.79
C ASP A 203 0.27 -7.44 14.29
N SER A 204 -0.06 -6.50 13.41
CA SER A 204 -0.24 -6.79 11.98
C SER A 204 1.04 -7.28 11.29
N ALA A 205 2.23 -6.91 11.81
CA ALA A 205 3.51 -7.34 11.25
C ALA A 205 3.80 -8.84 11.47
N TYR A 206 3.16 -9.45 12.47
CA TYR A 206 3.32 -10.88 12.73
C TYR A 206 2.76 -11.76 11.61
N GLU A 207 1.72 -11.28 10.89
CA GLU A 207 1.25 -11.96 9.69
C GLU A 207 2.36 -12.08 8.64
N THR A 208 3.20 -11.04 8.50
CA THR A 208 4.36 -11.06 7.61
C THR A 208 5.42 -12.04 8.07
N ALA A 209 5.68 -12.12 9.41
CA ALA A 209 6.62 -13.08 9.98
C ALA A 209 6.17 -14.53 9.72
N ILE A 210 4.89 -14.81 9.95
CA ILE A 210 4.28 -16.12 9.70
C ILE A 210 4.37 -16.47 8.21
N GLU A 211 4.12 -15.51 7.31
CA GLU A 211 4.22 -15.73 5.87
C GLU A 211 5.66 -16.06 5.43
N PHE A 212 6.68 -15.37 5.97
CA PHE A 212 8.08 -15.77 5.76
C PHE A 212 8.33 -17.20 6.21
N LYS A 213 7.82 -17.58 7.40
CA LYS A 213 8.00 -18.92 7.96
C LYS A 213 7.34 -20.00 7.09
N LYS A 214 6.14 -19.74 6.56
CA LYS A 214 5.44 -20.61 5.57
C LYS A 214 6.27 -20.81 4.30
N ASN A 215 7.09 -19.84 3.92
CA ASN A 215 8.02 -19.91 2.79
C ASN A 215 9.42 -20.44 3.16
N ASN A 216 9.56 -21.13 4.29
CA ASN A 216 10.82 -21.71 4.80
C ASN A 216 11.92 -20.67 5.08
N ILE A 217 11.56 -19.45 5.38
CA ILE A 217 12.45 -18.36 5.80
C ILE A 217 12.25 -18.14 7.31
N ASN A 218 13.33 -18.04 8.06
CA ASN A 218 13.28 -17.76 9.50
C ASN A 218 13.46 -16.26 9.74
N PRO A 219 12.39 -15.50 10.02
CA PRO A 219 12.50 -14.10 10.40
C PRO A 219 12.92 -13.94 11.85
N VAL A 220 13.49 -12.78 12.18
CA VAL A 220 13.62 -12.28 13.54
C VAL A 220 12.67 -11.11 13.72
N VAL A 221 11.81 -11.14 14.74
CA VAL A 221 10.89 -10.05 15.04
C VAL A 221 11.43 -9.23 16.21
N LEU A 222 11.53 -7.92 16.00
CA LEU A 222 11.85 -6.93 17.02
C LEU A 222 10.58 -6.14 17.31
N ASP A 223 9.98 -6.39 18.45
CA ASP A 223 8.78 -5.70 18.90
C ASP A 223 9.17 -4.69 19.99
N SER A 224 8.88 -3.43 19.77
CA SER A 224 9.18 -2.36 20.72
C SER A 224 8.33 -2.43 22.00
N ARG A 225 7.26 -3.19 21.99
CA ARG A 225 6.38 -3.39 23.16
C ARG A 225 7.01 -4.37 24.17
N LYS A 226 6.76 -4.15 25.47
CA LYS A 226 7.39 -4.92 26.54
C LYS A 226 6.84 -6.34 26.66
N ASN A 227 5.54 -6.53 26.58
CA ASN A 227 4.89 -7.83 26.72
C ASN A 227 3.52 -7.85 26.05
N PRO A 228 3.45 -7.70 24.74
CA PRO A 228 2.17 -7.76 24.05
C PRO A 228 1.61 -9.19 24.11
N GLN A 229 0.30 -9.28 24.30
CA GLN A 229 -0.42 -10.55 24.37
C GLN A 229 -1.48 -10.58 23.29
N SER A 230 -1.34 -11.46 22.30
CA SER A 230 -2.35 -11.71 21.27
C SER A 230 -2.20 -13.10 20.69
N GLU A 231 -3.25 -13.60 20.08
CA GLU A 231 -3.26 -14.96 19.48
C GLU A 231 -2.25 -15.09 18.34
N ILE A 232 -2.06 -14.05 17.53
CA ILE A 232 -1.09 -14.08 16.43
C ILE A 232 0.37 -14.15 16.92
N ILE A 233 0.67 -13.56 18.08
CA ILE A 233 1.99 -13.67 18.70
C ILE A 233 2.20 -15.10 19.20
N LYS A 234 1.19 -15.72 19.83
CA LYS A 234 1.24 -17.12 20.25
C LYS A 234 1.45 -18.06 19.06
N GLU A 235 0.75 -17.81 17.95
CA GLU A 235 0.94 -18.55 16.70
C GLU A 235 2.39 -18.41 16.21
N ALA A 236 2.93 -17.20 16.13
CA ALA A 236 4.29 -16.95 15.69
C ALA A 236 5.32 -17.69 16.56
N LEU A 237 5.15 -17.67 17.90
CA LEU A 237 5.99 -18.41 18.84
C LEU A 237 5.88 -19.92 18.64
N SER A 238 4.68 -20.46 18.43
CA SER A 238 4.46 -21.90 18.18
C SER A 238 5.12 -22.39 16.90
N LEU A 239 5.28 -21.51 15.91
CA LEU A 239 6.00 -21.77 14.67
C LEU A 239 7.53 -21.65 14.82
N GLY A 240 8.04 -21.34 16.02
CA GLY A 240 9.46 -21.18 16.31
C GLY A 240 10.07 -19.93 15.67
N ILE A 241 9.30 -18.85 15.55
CA ILE A 241 9.80 -17.54 15.13
C ILE A 241 10.52 -16.88 16.31
N GLU A 242 11.75 -16.42 16.10
CA GLU A 242 12.50 -15.66 17.11
C GLU A 242 11.89 -14.28 17.29
N ILE A 243 11.45 -13.96 18.54
CA ILE A 243 10.85 -12.67 18.88
C ILE A 243 11.65 -12.05 20.02
N LYS A 244 12.09 -10.80 19.84
CA LYS A 244 12.72 -9.98 20.86
C LYS A 244 11.79 -8.84 21.24
N PHE A 245 11.16 -8.93 22.41
CA PHE A 245 10.34 -7.86 22.97
C PHE A 245 11.20 -6.74 23.56
N SER A 246 10.65 -5.54 23.67
CA SER A 246 11.36 -4.33 24.09
C SER A 246 12.60 -4.04 23.24
N HIS A 247 12.63 -4.44 21.96
CA HIS A 247 13.76 -4.20 21.06
C HIS A 247 13.38 -3.32 19.87
N VAL A 248 14.34 -2.53 19.45
CA VAL A 248 14.21 -1.62 18.30
C VAL A 248 15.37 -1.77 17.34
N VAL A 249 15.14 -1.45 16.08
CA VAL A 249 16.22 -1.18 15.13
C VAL A 249 16.74 0.23 15.38
N VAL A 250 18.06 0.36 15.57
CA VAL A 250 18.73 1.64 15.76
C VAL A 250 19.18 2.22 14.41
N ALA A 251 19.78 1.38 13.57
CA ALA A 251 20.25 1.80 12.25
C ALA A 251 20.39 0.61 11.29
N ALA A 252 20.04 0.82 10.03
CA ALA A 252 20.41 -0.11 8.96
C ALA A 252 21.88 0.07 8.59
N LYS A 253 22.55 -1.03 8.23
CA LYS A 253 23.95 -1.05 7.79
C LYS A 253 24.07 -1.66 6.39
N GLY A 254 24.83 -1.00 5.55
CA GLY A 254 25.09 -1.41 4.16
C GLY A 254 25.41 -0.18 3.31
N TYR A 255 25.91 -0.38 2.11
CA TYR A 255 26.21 0.73 1.19
C TYR A 255 25.15 0.83 0.07
N LYS A 256 24.97 -0.24 -0.72
CA LYS A 256 23.98 -0.30 -1.81
C LYS A 256 22.68 -1.00 -1.43
N LYS A 257 22.71 -1.77 -0.37
CA LYS A 257 21.59 -2.51 0.20
C LYS A 257 21.88 -2.87 1.64
N VAL A 258 20.83 -3.21 2.39
CA VAL A 258 20.94 -3.73 3.75
C VAL A 258 21.81 -4.98 3.78
N LYS A 259 22.72 -5.07 4.77
CA LYS A 259 23.57 -6.23 5.07
C LYS A 259 23.48 -6.65 6.54
N SER A 260 23.11 -5.72 7.41
CA SER A 260 22.85 -5.94 8.83
C SER A 260 22.08 -4.75 9.40
N CYS A 261 21.64 -4.85 10.63
CA CYS A 261 21.12 -3.72 11.40
C CYS A 261 21.65 -3.73 12.82
N ASP A 262 21.89 -2.55 13.37
CA ASP A 262 22.10 -2.40 14.81
C ASP A 262 20.74 -2.40 15.49
N ILE A 263 20.65 -3.17 16.57
CA ILE A 263 19.46 -3.28 17.40
C ILE A 263 19.81 -2.90 18.83
N ALA A 264 18.83 -2.48 19.59
CA ALA A 264 19.00 -2.20 21.01
C ALA A 264 17.75 -2.58 21.80
N MET A 265 17.94 -2.87 23.07
CA MET A 265 16.83 -3.06 24.02
C MET A 265 16.41 -1.69 24.58
N ILE A 266 15.11 -1.48 24.73
CA ILE A 266 14.55 -0.30 25.40
C ILE A 266 14.66 -0.55 26.92
N SER A 267 15.28 0.37 27.65
CA SER A 267 15.39 0.29 29.11
C SER A 267 13.99 0.32 29.78
N ASP A 268 13.89 -0.19 30.99
CA ASP A 268 12.63 -0.27 31.73
C ASP A 268 11.97 1.09 31.95
N ASN A 269 12.75 2.14 32.13
CA ASN A 269 12.26 3.53 32.23
C ASN A 269 11.92 4.16 30.89
N LYS A 270 12.16 3.47 29.76
CA LYS A 270 11.93 3.91 28.37
C LYS A 270 12.72 5.16 27.92
N GLU A 271 13.73 5.55 28.67
CA GLU A 271 14.51 6.77 28.37
C GLU A 271 15.78 6.46 27.57
N ASN A 272 16.31 5.24 27.68
CA ASN A 272 17.59 4.87 27.08
C ASN A 272 17.50 3.60 26.26
N LEU A 273 18.40 3.50 25.29
CA LEU A 273 18.68 2.28 24.55
C LEU A 273 19.90 1.61 25.18
N ILE A 274 19.78 0.35 25.50
CA ILE A 274 20.82 -0.48 26.13
C ILE A 274 21.10 -1.72 25.29
N ASP A 275 22.20 -2.42 25.56
CA ASP A 275 22.56 -3.71 24.93
C ASP A 275 22.60 -3.64 23.40
N ILE A 276 23.26 -2.60 22.87
CA ILE A 276 23.40 -2.43 21.42
C ILE A 276 24.16 -3.61 20.83
N SER A 277 23.57 -4.27 19.85
CA SER A 277 24.14 -5.40 19.14
C SER A 277 23.84 -5.34 17.64
N ASN A 278 24.42 -6.24 16.85
CA ASN A 278 24.23 -6.25 15.40
C ASN A 278 23.65 -7.58 14.91
N ILE A 279 22.62 -7.52 14.08
CA ILE A 279 22.02 -8.69 13.42
C ILE A 279 22.33 -8.63 11.93
N LYS A 280 22.88 -9.72 11.37
CA LYS A 280 23.05 -9.87 9.92
C LYS A 280 21.70 -10.12 9.26
N CYS A 281 21.29 -9.24 8.37
CA CYS A 281 20.04 -9.32 7.61
C CYS A 281 20.23 -8.79 6.19
N ASP A 282 19.35 -9.14 5.28
CA ASP A 282 19.34 -8.65 3.89
C ASP A 282 18.09 -7.84 3.55
N CYS A 283 17.12 -7.81 4.47
CA CYS A 283 15.98 -6.88 4.44
C CYS A 283 15.48 -6.57 5.86
N ILE A 284 14.88 -5.40 6.01
CA ILE A 284 14.21 -4.95 7.24
C ILE A 284 12.77 -4.60 6.85
N CYS A 285 11.82 -5.35 7.41
CA CYS A 285 10.39 -5.14 7.19
C CYS A 285 9.82 -4.33 8.36
N VAL A 286 9.25 -3.17 8.09
CA VAL A 286 8.87 -2.21 9.14
C VAL A 286 7.36 -2.04 9.20
N SER A 287 6.79 -2.02 10.41
CA SER A 287 5.38 -1.71 10.66
C SER A 287 5.23 -0.83 11.89
N GLY A 288 4.93 0.45 11.67
CA GLY A 288 4.77 1.46 12.71
C GLY A 288 3.33 1.82 13.03
N PHE A 289 2.37 1.02 12.63
CA PHE A 289 0.92 1.24 12.72
C PHE A 289 0.26 1.52 11.37
N TRP A 290 -1.05 1.82 11.38
CA TRP A 290 -1.84 2.10 10.19
C TRP A 290 -2.48 3.47 10.26
N THR A 291 -2.46 4.20 9.13
CA THR A 291 -3.12 5.49 9.00
C THR A 291 -4.28 5.35 8.01
N PRO A 292 -5.51 5.68 8.40
CA PRO A 292 -6.65 5.68 7.48
C PRO A 292 -6.41 6.59 6.27
N THR A 293 -6.84 6.14 5.09
CA THR A 293 -6.77 6.95 3.86
C THR A 293 -7.96 7.90 3.82
N ILE A 294 -7.80 9.11 4.38
CA ILE A 294 -8.87 10.08 4.61
C ILE A 294 -8.99 11.16 3.54
N HIS A 295 -8.18 11.11 2.47
CA HIS A 295 -8.07 12.19 1.48
C HIS A 295 -9.43 12.56 0.86
N LEU A 296 -10.19 11.58 0.36
CA LEU A 296 -11.51 11.81 -0.22
C LEU A 296 -12.52 12.27 0.83
N ALA A 297 -12.48 11.70 2.03
CA ALA A 297 -13.35 12.11 3.13
C ALA A 297 -13.11 13.58 3.52
N SER A 298 -11.85 14.00 3.56
CA SER A 298 -11.51 15.41 3.84
C SER A 298 -11.99 16.36 2.74
N GLN A 299 -11.90 15.96 1.47
CA GLN A 299 -12.40 16.75 0.34
C GLN A 299 -13.94 16.87 0.36
N SER A 300 -14.66 15.89 0.87
CA SER A 300 -16.12 15.96 1.04
C SER A 300 -16.57 16.89 2.18
N GLY A 301 -15.65 17.54 2.88
CA GLY A 301 -15.93 18.39 4.04
C GLY A 301 -16.10 17.63 5.36
N SER A 302 -15.85 16.33 5.37
CA SER A 302 -15.89 15.53 6.60
C SER A 302 -14.75 15.93 7.55
N LYS A 303 -15.09 16.11 8.84
CA LYS A 303 -14.11 16.41 9.88
C LYS A 303 -13.57 15.12 10.46
N THR A 304 -12.27 14.98 10.44
CA THR A 304 -11.58 13.84 11.09
C THR A 304 -11.38 14.14 12.58
N LYS A 305 -11.47 13.11 13.41
CA LYS A 305 -11.18 13.17 14.85
C LYS A 305 -10.19 12.07 15.20
N PHE A 306 -9.15 12.43 15.93
CA PHE A 306 -8.27 11.44 16.54
C PHE A 306 -8.96 10.83 17.76
N ILE A 307 -8.96 9.51 17.88
CA ILE A 307 -9.60 8.76 18.98
C ILE A 307 -8.51 8.04 19.77
#